data_a86dd1a7bf0232a20bcd62572c009247
#
_entry.id   a86dd1a7bf0232a20bcd62572c009247
#
_cell.length_a   1.000
_cell.length_b   1.000
_cell.length_c   1.000
_cell.angle_alpha   90.00
_cell.angle_beta   90.00
_cell.angle_gamma   90.00
#
_symmetry.space_group_name_H-M   'P 1'
#
loop_
_entity.id
_entity.type
_entity.pdbx_description
1 polymer ?
#
loop_
_entity_poly.entity_id
_entity_poly.type
_entity_poly.pdbx_seq_one_letter_code
_entity_poly.pdbx_strand_id
1 'polypeptide(L)'
;MTNYQKGAAFEREVKADLIAKGWCAVRSAGSHGEIDILAHHKQFALYVQCKKDGVLPTVERKELKGLAEKHGAAAILADKRERGFIAYTFLG
;
A
#
# COMPACT_ATOMS: atom_id res chain seq x y z
N MET A 1 2.90 -19.66 10.46
CA MET A 1 2.21 -18.39 10.09
C MET A 1 1.38 -18.62 8.85
N THR A 2 0.12 -18.24 8.87
CA THR A 2 -0.76 -18.35 7.70
C THR A 2 -0.43 -17.25 6.67
N ASN A 3 -0.92 -17.41 5.43
CA ASN A 3 -0.74 -16.38 4.40
C ASN A 3 -1.38 -15.05 4.82
N TYR A 4 -2.53 -15.12 5.48
CA TYR A 4 -3.19 -13.93 6.02
C TYR A 4 -2.30 -13.21 7.04
N GLN A 5 -1.70 -13.95 7.96
CA GLN A 5 -0.82 -13.37 8.98
C GLN A 5 0.42 -12.76 8.39
N LYS A 6 1.01 -13.39 7.36
CA LYS A 6 2.18 -12.83 6.65
C LYS A 6 1.83 -11.52 5.96
N GLY A 7 0.68 -11.48 5.30
CA GLY A 7 0.20 -10.25 4.64
C GLY A 7 -0.03 -9.13 5.63
N ALA A 8 -0.69 -9.43 6.77
CA ALA A 8 -0.95 -8.44 7.80
C ALA A 8 0.35 -7.94 8.43
N ALA A 9 1.33 -8.81 8.63
CA ALA A 9 2.63 -8.41 9.18
C ALA A 9 3.33 -7.41 8.25
N PHE A 10 3.33 -7.67 6.94
CA PHE A 10 3.93 -6.75 5.98
C PHE A 10 3.19 -5.41 5.93
N GLU A 11 1.86 -5.44 5.98
CA GLU A 11 1.07 -4.20 6.02
C GLU A 11 1.43 -3.35 7.24
N ARG A 12 1.65 -3.98 8.41
CA ARG A 12 2.07 -3.26 9.60
C ARG A 12 3.45 -2.65 9.43
N GLU A 13 4.38 -3.35 8.77
CA GLU A 13 5.71 -2.81 8.45
C GLU A 13 5.59 -1.58 7.55
N VAL A 14 4.76 -1.65 6.52
CA VAL A 14 4.56 -0.54 5.58
C VAL A 14 3.96 0.66 6.32
N LYS A 15 2.94 0.42 7.15
CA LYS A 15 2.35 1.49 7.95
C LYS A 15 3.39 2.18 8.81
N ALA A 16 4.20 1.40 9.53
CA ALA A 16 5.24 1.95 10.41
C ALA A 16 6.28 2.73 9.61
N ASP A 17 6.67 2.24 8.45
CA ASP A 17 7.64 2.91 7.60
C ASP A 17 7.10 4.26 7.10
N LEU A 18 5.86 4.30 6.66
CA LEU A 18 5.23 5.55 6.21
C LEU A 18 5.11 6.56 7.35
N ILE A 19 4.73 6.11 8.55
CA ILE A 19 4.67 6.99 9.72
C ILE A 19 6.06 7.56 10.03
N ALA A 20 7.09 6.72 9.96
CA ALA A 20 8.47 7.16 10.20
C ALA A 20 8.93 8.20 9.18
N LYS A 21 8.35 8.19 7.97
CA LYS A 21 8.63 9.14 6.91
C LYS A 21 7.75 10.40 6.96
N GLY A 22 6.91 10.53 7.98
CA GLY A 22 6.09 11.71 8.17
C GLY A 22 4.65 11.62 7.68
N TRP A 23 4.21 10.45 7.24
CA TRP A 23 2.83 10.27 6.78
C TRP A 23 1.91 9.88 7.93
N CYS A 24 0.67 10.34 7.87
CA CYS A 24 -0.40 9.77 8.68
C CYS A 24 -0.89 8.54 7.94
N ALA A 25 -0.72 7.36 8.50
CA ALA A 25 -1.04 6.12 7.80
C ALA A 25 -1.93 5.23 8.65
N VAL A 26 -2.94 4.62 7.99
CA VAL A 26 -3.85 3.67 8.64
C VAL A 26 -3.98 2.43 7.76
N ARG A 27 -4.11 1.26 8.39
CA ARG A 27 -4.43 0.04 7.69
C ARG A 27 -5.94 -0.02 7.45
N SER A 28 -6.29 -0.47 6.24
CA SER A 28 -7.67 -0.75 5.93
C SER A 28 -8.18 -1.90 6.81
N ALA A 29 -9.35 -1.73 7.40
CA ALA A 29 -9.99 -2.79 8.15
C ALA A 29 -10.68 -3.74 7.16
N GLY A 30 -10.48 -5.04 7.33
CA GLY A 30 -11.04 -6.03 6.43
C GLY A 30 -10.11 -6.33 5.27
N SER A 31 -10.36 -7.43 4.59
CA SER A 31 -9.41 -8.00 3.64
C SER A 31 -9.85 -7.88 2.19
N HIS A 32 -10.85 -7.05 1.88
CA HIS A 32 -11.48 -7.05 0.57
C HIS A 32 -11.36 -5.76 -0.21
N GLY A 33 -10.61 -4.78 0.29
CA GLY A 33 -10.45 -3.51 -0.39
C GLY A 33 -9.21 -3.49 -1.27
N GLU A 34 -9.23 -2.62 -2.25
CA GLU A 34 -8.09 -2.39 -3.14
C GLU A 34 -6.97 -1.63 -2.42
N ILE A 35 -7.29 -1.04 -1.25
CA ILE A 35 -6.34 -0.22 -0.49
C ILE A 35 -5.97 -0.97 0.78
N ASP A 36 -4.70 -1.34 0.93
CA ASP A 36 -4.21 -1.94 2.17
C ASP A 36 -3.84 -0.88 3.20
N ILE A 37 -3.22 0.20 2.74
CA ILE A 37 -2.83 1.34 3.59
C ILE A 37 -3.32 2.63 2.94
N LEU A 38 -3.96 3.46 3.74
CA LEU A 38 -4.30 4.83 3.36
C LEU A 38 -3.31 5.75 4.07
N ALA A 39 -2.58 6.55 3.32
CA ALA A 39 -1.63 7.50 3.90
C ALA A 39 -1.93 8.92 3.44
N HIS A 40 -1.69 9.89 4.31
CA HIS A 40 -1.98 11.27 4.04
C HIS A 40 -0.89 12.17 4.62
N HIS A 41 -0.48 13.17 3.86
CA HIS A 41 0.44 14.20 4.33
C HIS A 41 0.12 15.51 3.59
N LYS A 42 -0.31 16.53 4.36
CA LYS A 42 -0.76 17.81 3.79
C LYS A 42 -1.88 17.57 2.76
N GLN A 43 -1.71 18.02 1.51
CA GLN A 43 -2.72 17.82 0.47
C GLN A 43 -2.52 16.50 -0.31
N PHE A 44 -1.55 15.69 0.08
CA PHE A 44 -1.25 14.45 -0.64
C PHE A 44 -1.89 13.25 0.04
N ALA A 45 -2.47 12.36 -0.77
CA ALA A 45 -3.02 11.11 -0.31
C ALA A 45 -2.43 9.97 -1.12
N LEU A 46 -2.09 8.87 -0.45
CA LEU A 46 -1.57 7.66 -1.07
C LEU A 46 -2.54 6.51 -0.81
N TYR A 47 -2.91 5.81 -1.87
CA TYR A 47 -3.64 4.54 -1.78
C TYR A 47 -2.62 3.45 -2.06
N VAL A 48 -2.25 2.69 -1.02
CA VAL A 48 -1.13 1.76 -1.07
C VAL A 48 -1.63 0.33 -1.07
N GLN A 49 -1.18 -0.45 -2.04
CA GLN A 49 -1.35 -1.90 -2.08
C GLN A 49 -0.03 -2.54 -1.67
N CYS A 50 -0.09 -3.48 -0.73
CA CYS A 50 1.10 -4.12 -0.20
C CYS A 50 1.23 -5.52 -0.80
N LYS A 51 2.30 -5.75 -1.56
CA LYS A 51 2.64 -7.05 -2.14
C LYS A 51 4.11 -7.29 -1.87
N LYS A 52 4.43 -8.07 -0.86
CA LYS A 52 5.82 -8.27 -0.42
C LYS A 52 6.73 -8.73 -1.55
N ASP A 53 6.22 -9.58 -2.45
CA ASP A 53 6.94 -10.08 -3.61
C ASP A 53 6.91 -9.14 -4.81
N GLY A 54 6.20 -8.04 -4.73
CA GLY A 54 6.09 -7.04 -5.79
C GLY A 54 5.15 -7.43 -6.93
N VAL A 55 4.42 -8.53 -6.80
CA VAL A 55 3.53 -9.00 -7.87
C VAL A 55 2.12 -8.44 -7.66
N LEU A 56 1.73 -7.49 -8.50
CA LEU A 56 0.39 -6.92 -8.47
C LEU A 56 -0.33 -7.28 -9.77
N PRO A 57 -1.37 -8.13 -9.69
CA PRO A 57 -2.13 -8.53 -10.87
C PRO A 57 -2.72 -7.32 -11.60
N THR A 58 -2.83 -7.41 -12.91
CA THR A 58 -3.29 -6.31 -13.76
C THR A 58 -4.66 -5.78 -13.34
N VAL A 59 -5.58 -6.67 -12.98
CA VAL A 59 -6.94 -6.28 -12.54
C VAL A 59 -6.86 -5.44 -11.27
N GLU A 60 -6.08 -5.91 -10.27
CA GLU A 60 -5.92 -5.18 -9.01
C GLU A 60 -5.25 -3.83 -9.23
N ARG A 61 -4.26 -3.78 -10.13
CA ARG A 61 -3.59 -2.53 -10.48
C ARG A 61 -4.57 -1.52 -11.08
N LYS A 62 -5.40 -1.96 -12.02
CA LYS A 62 -6.40 -1.09 -12.65
C LYS A 62 -7.42 -0.58 -11.64
N GLU A 63 -7.88 -1.45 -10.75
CA GLU A 63 -8.84 -1.07 -9.71
C GLU A 63 -8.25 -0.02 -8.77
N LEU A 64 -7.02 -0.23 -8.32
CA LEU A 64 -6.36 0.72 -7.43
C LEU A 64 -6.13 2.07 -8.12
N LYS A 65 -5.64 2.05 -9.35
CA LYS A 65 -5.41 3.28 -10.13
C LYS A 65 -6.71 4.04 -10.35
N GLY A 66 -7.77 3.34 -10.72
CA GLY A 66 -9.08 3.96 -10.95
C GLY A 66 -9.64 4.59 -9.69
N LEU A 67 -9.53 3.90 -8.57
CA LEU A 67 -10.00 4.41 -7.28
C LEU A 67 -9.18 5.63 -6.85
N ALA A 68 -7.87 5.58 -6.99
CA ALA A 68 -6.99 6.70 -6.65
C ALA A 68 -7.30 7.92 -7.52
N GLU A 69 -7.45 7.73 -8.82
CA GLU A 69 -7.80 8.82 -9.75
C GLU A 69 -9.13 9.46 -9.39
N LYS A 70 -10.12 8.65 -9.06
CA LYS A 70 -11.45 9.13 -8.68
C LYS A 70 -11.41 10.05 -7.47
N HIS A 71 -10.50 9.80 -6.54
CA HIS A 71 -10.41 10.54 -5.28
C HIS A 71 -9.22 11.49 -5.20
N GLY A 72 -8.49 11.65 -6.28
CA GLY A 72 -7.34 12.57 -6.29
C GLY A 72 -6.14 12.08 -5.49
N ALA A 73 -6.00 10.76 -5.33
CA ALA A 73 -4.88 10.16 -4.62
C ALA A 73 -3.87 9.56 -5.60
N ALA A 74 -2.70 9.19 -5.10
CA ALA A 74 -1.70 8.45 -5.86
C ALA A 74 -1.81 6.96 -5.56
N ALA A 75 -1.79 6.13 -6.60
CA ALA A 75 -1.78 4.68 -6.46
C ALA A 75 -0.33 4.21 -6.29
N ILE A 76 -0.06 3.48 -5.22
CA ILE A 76 1.30 3.08 -4.82
C ILE A 76 1.34 1.59 -4.58
N LEU A 77 2.37 0.92 -5.09
CA LEU A 77 2.69 -0.45 -4.72
C LEU A 77 3.86 -0.44 -3.75
N ALA A 78 3.67 -1.04 -2.58
CA ALA A 78 4.75 -1.24 -1.60
C ALA A 78 5.20 -2.69 -1.67
N ASP A 79 6.50 -2.92 -1.78
CA ASP A 79 7.07 -4.26 -1.82
C ASP A 79 8.36 -4.35 -1.01
N LYS A 80 8.82 -5.57 -0.78
CA LYS A 80 10.05 -5.82 -0.04
C LYS A 80 10.91 -6.84 -0.80
N ARG A 81 10.97 -6.70 -2.14
CA ARG A 81 11.80 -7.57 -2.97
C ARG A 81 13.28 -7.38 -2.65
N GLU A 82 13.68 -6.13 -2.40
CA GLU A 82 15.03 -5.81 -1.95
C GLU A 82 15.14 -6.09 -0.46
N ARG A 83 16.13 -6.88 -0.11
CA ARG A 83 16.32 -7.31 1.27
C ARG A 83 16.66 -6.11 2.15
N GLY A 84 15.89 -5.91 3.20
CA GLY A 84 16.18 -4.92 4.22
C GLY A 84 15.45 -3.59 4.10
N PHE A 85 14.72 -3.33 3.00
CA PHE A 85 13.93 -2.10 2.92
C PHE A 85 12.65 -2.27 2.09
N ILE A 86 11.72 -1.37 2.32
CA ILE A 86 10.45 -1.33 1.61
C ILE A 86 10.60 -0.36 0.44
N ALA A 87 10.27 -0.83 -0.77
CA ALA A 87 10.28 -0.01 -1.97
C ALA A 87 8.85 0.40 -2.32
N TYR A 88 8.70 1.61 -2.84
CA TYR A 88 7.41 2.16 -3.25
C TYR A 88 7.44 2.49 -4.73
N THR A 89 6.46 1.99 -5.46
CA THR A 89 6.34 2.24 -6.89
C THR A 89 5.07 3.04 -7.14
N PHE A 90 5.21 4.17 -7.81
CA PHE A 90 4.09 4.98 -8.25
C PHE A 90 3.44 4.33 -9.47
N LEU A 91 2.15 4.07 -9.38
CA LEU A 91 1.42 3.37 -10.44
C LEU A 91 0.62 4.30 -11.35
N GLY A 92 0.39 5.51 -10.89
CA GLY A 92 -0.40 6.47 -11.65
C GLY A 92 -1.39 7.26 -10.82
#